data_a49d62528c346df05147804cdfcab58f
#
_entry.id   a49d62528c346df05147804cdfcab58f
#
_cell.length_a   1.000
_cell.length_b   1.000
_cell.length_c   1.000
_cell.angle_alpha   90.00
_cell.angle_beta   90.00
_cell.angle_gamma   90.00
#
_symmetry.space_group_name_H-M   'P 1'
#
loop_
_entity.id
_entity.type
_entity.pdbx_description
1 polymer ?
#
loop_
_entity_poly.entity_id
_entity_poly.type
_entity_poly.pdbx_seq_one_letter_code
_entity_poly.pdbx_strand_id
1 'polypeptide(L)'
;MHRRTLLASAASLAVVTHVRSAAAETPGVTATEIKIGQTEAYSGPASAYGAIGFGLVAFFKRVNDQGGIAGRKINFISVDDGYSPPKAVEQTRRLVEQEGVAFMLNGLGTPSNTAVQKYLNQKKVPQLFVSSGADKWANPKEFPWTIGLQPSYRTEGQIYAKYILANKPDGKIAILYQNDDFGKDYLAGLRDVLGDKYDRMVVKAVSYEVTDPTIDSQAVTLQGSGADVLVTAATPKFAAQMIRKIYDLGWKPLHLLTDVSISVASVITPAGPERAVGLIAAAYGKDVSDPAFKDDPGMKEWRAFMKEYMPDADTTDANYVYAYSVGCVTLQMLKQCGDDFSRANILKQATNLQNLQLPTLLPGIVINTSPTNYHPIRQEQLQRWNGTRWELFGDVIEGAGS
;
A
#
# COMPACT_ATOMS: atom_id res chain seq x y z
N MET A 1 33.74 77.39 -47.43
CA MET A 1 33.38 76.08 -47.94
C MET A 1 33.56 75.10 -46.79
N HIS A 2 32.45 74.77 -46.08
CA HIS A 2 32.47 73.80 -44.91
C HIS A 2 31.54 72.67 -45.25
N ARG A 3 32.09 71.45 -45.41
CA ARG A 3 31.34 70.22 -45.58
C ARG A 3 30.99 69.64 -44.16
N ARG A 4 29.73 69.58 -43.84
CA ARG A 4 29.21 68.85 -42.64
C ARG A 4 28.94 67.42 -43.03
N THR A 5 29.63 66.53 -42.39
CA THR A 5 29.40 65.06 -42.47
C THR A 5 28.35 64.68 -41.43
N LEU A 6 27.23 64.12 -41.85
CA LEU A 6 26.20 63.54 -40.99
C LEU A 6 26.56 62.06 -40.74
N LEU A 7 26.82 61.74 -39.51
CA LEU A 7 26.93 60.35 -39.03
C LEU A 7 25.53 59.82 -38.66
N ALA A 8 25.04 58.86 -39.41
CA ALA A 8 23.81 58.14 -39.09
C ALA A 8 24.16 56.92 -38.22
N SER A 9 23.74 56.93 -36.93
CA SER A 9 23.84 55.77 -35.99
C SER A 9 22.69 54.86 -36.26
N ALA A 10 22.94 53.63 -36.75
CA ALA A 10 21.99 52.59 -36.86
C ALA A 10 21.95 51.78 -35.48
N ALA A 11 20.86 51.94 -34.74
CA ALA A 11 20.61 51.17 -33.55
C ALA A 11 20.01 49.78 -33.95
N SER A 12 20.82 48.73 -33.85
CA SER A 12 20.35 47.35 -34.04
C SER A 12 19.59 46.87 -32.80
N LEU A 13 18.28 46.74 -32.89
CA LEU A 13 17.45 46.07 -31.86
C LEU A 13 17.69 44.54 -31.98
N ALA A 14 18.43 43.97 -31.03
CA ALA A 14 18.52 42.54 -30.89
C ALA A 14 17.22 42.00 -30.23
N VAL A 15 16.34 41.38 -31.02
CA VAL A 15 15.18 40.64 -30.52
C VAL A 15 15.70 39.34 -29.96
N VAL A 16 15.82 39.23 -28.63
CA VAL A 16 16.08 37.96 -27.93
C VAL A 16 14.81 37.15 -27.96
N THR A 17 14.64 36.29 -28.95
CA THR A 17 13.62 35.27 -28.96
C THR A 17 13.98 34.21 -27.91
N HIS A 18 13.30 34.23 -26.78
CA HIS A 18 13.32 33.10 -25.83
C HIS A 18 12.66 31.91 -26.50
N VAL A 19 13.47 31.05 -27.11
CA VAL A 19 13.02 29.72 -27.51
C VAL A 19 12.76 28.96 -26.20
N ARG A 20 11.51 28.96 -25.74
CA ARG A 20 11.06 27.98 -24.75
C ARG A 20 11.26 26.61 -25.39
N SER A 21 12.26 25.87 -24.94
CA SER A 21 12.38 24.45 -25.26
C SER A 21 11.03 23.82 -24.93
N ALA A 22 10.33 23.33 -25.95
CA ALA A 22 9.11 22.57 -25.75
C ALA A 22 9.55 21.33 -24.96
N ALA A 23 9.31 21.33 -23.65
CA ALA A 23 9.45 20.12 -22.86
C ALA A 23 8.60 19.04 -23.53
N ALA A 24 9.19 17.88 -23.81
CA ALA A 24 8.48 16.78 -24.44
C ALA A 24 7.20 16.54 -23.62
N GLU A 25 6.04 16.57 -24.29
CA GLU A 25 4.75 16.39 -23.64
C GLU A 25 4.76 15.03 -22.89
N THR A 26 4.58 15.09 -21.58
CA THR A 26 4.45 13.88 -20.76
C THR A 26 3.04 13.35 -20.95
N PRO A 27 2.85 12.08 -21.37
CA PRO A 27 1.52 11.51 -21.46
C PRO A 27 0.76 11.70 -20.13
N GLY A 28 -0.50 12.12 -20.21
CA GLY A 28 -1.34 12.37 -19.04
C GLY A 28 -1.09 13.65 -18.27
N VAL A 29 -0.20 14.54 -18.76
CA VAL A 29 0.05 15.84 -18.14
C VAL A 29 -0.23 16.94 -19.13
N THR A 30 -1.09 17.86 -18.78
CA THR A 30 -1.39 19.08 -19.54
C THR A 30 -1.12 20.34 -18.69
N ALA A 31 -1.42 21.51 -19.22
CA ALA A 31 -1.35 22.74 -18.43
C ALA A 31 -2.36 22.79 -17.28
N THR A 32 -3.44 22.00 -17.35
CA THR A 32 -4.58 22.05 -16.40
C THR A 32 -4.91 20.73 -15.73
N GLU A 33 -4.28 19.62 -16.13
CA GLU A 33 -4.66 18.27 -15.67
C GLU A 33 -3.44 17.36 -15.51
N ILE A 34 -3.51 16.46 -14.51
CA ILE A 34 -2.63 15.31 -14.36
C ILE A 34 -3.53 14.07 -14.29
N LYS A 35 -3.42 13.14 -15.25
CA LYS A 35 -4.14 11.87 -15.27
C LYS A 35 -3.37 10.79 -14.52
N ILE A 36 -4.02 10.15 -13.56
CA ILE A 36 -3.46 9.06 -12.75
C ILE A 36 -4.36 7.84 -12.89
N GLY A 37 -3.79 6.66 -13.15
CA GLY A 37 -4.53 5.42 -13.29
C GLY A 37 -4.42 4.51 -12.08
N GLN A 38 -5.49 3.77 -11.77
CA GLN A 38 -5.52 2.71 -10.78
C GLN A 38 -6.30 1.51 -11.29
N THR A 39 -5.83 0.30 -10.99
CA THR A 39 -6.65 -0.92 -11.01
C THR A 39 -6.98 -1.32 -9.58
N GLU A 40 -8.25 -1.61 -9.31
CA GLU A 40 -8.74 -1.88 -7.96
C GLU A 40 -9.74 -3.05 -8.00
N ALA A 41 -9.93 -3.75 -6.89
CA ALA A 41 -10.92 -4.80 -6.78
C ALA A 41 -12.25 -4.26 -6.21
N TYR A 42 -13.05 -3.62 -7.04
CA TYR A 42 -14.41 -3.22 -6.66
C TYR A 42 -15.40 -4.39 -6.66
N SER A 43 -15.05 -5.48 -7.34
CA SER A 43 -15.81 -6.72 -7.41
C SER A 43 -14.92 -7.93 -7.08
N GLY A 44 -15.54 -9.13 -6.99
CA GLY A 44 -14.81 -10.39 -6.79
C GLY A 44 -14.41 -10.66 -5.34
N PRO A 45 -13.51 -11.64 -5.12
CA PRO A 45 -13.24 -12.18 -3.78
C PRO A 45 -12.49 -11.21 -2.85
N ALA A 46 -11.84 -10.20 -3.40
CA ALA A 46 -11.10 -9.18 -2.66
C ALA A 46 -11.81 -7.81 -2.61
N SER A 47 -13.11 -7.77 -2.94
CA SER A 47 -13.90 -6.52 -3.04
C SER A 47 -13.98 -5.69 -1.75
N ALA A 48 -13.65 -6.28 -0.59
CA ALA A 48 -13.49 -5.53 0.65
C ALA A 48 -12.44 -4.41 0.56
N TYR A 49 -11.43 -4.57 -0.30
CA TYR A 49 -10.42 -3.55 -0.54
C TYR A 49 -10.89 -2.40 -1.46
N GLY A 50 -12.04 -2.51 -2.12
CA GLY A 50 -12.60 -1.42 -2.95
C GLY A 50 -12.75 -0.08 -2.21
N ALA A 51 -12.83 -0.12 -0.89
CA ALA A 51 -12.79 1.05 -0.02
C ALA A 51 -11.53 1.92 -0.26
N ILE A 52 -10.40 1.32 -0.63
CA ILE A 52 -9.15 2.04 -0.97
C ILE A 52 -9.37 2.93 -2.18
N GLY A 53 -9.93 2.38 -3.25
CA GLY A 53 -10.20 3.13 -4.47
C GLY A 53 -11.21 4.26 -4.24
N PHE A 54 -12.31 4.00 -3.53
CA PHE A 54 -13.29 5.03 -3.16
C PHE A 54 -12.65 6.14 -2.32
N GLY A 55 -11.81 5.78 -1.34
CA GLY A 55 -11.08 6.74 -0.52
C GLY A 55 -10.14 7.62 -1.32
N LEU A 56 -9.42 7.07 -2.30
CA LEU A 56 -8.52 7.82 -3.19
C LEU A 56 -9.29 8.76 -4.14
N VAL A 57 -10.45 8.32 -4.69
CA VAL A 57 -11.32 9.19 -5.48
C VAL A 57 -11.76 10.40 -4.67
N ALA A 58 -12.21 10.18 -3.44
CA ALA A 58 -12.62 11.25 -2.53
C ALA A 58 -11.43 12.16 -2.15
N PHE A 59 -10.25 11.58 -1.90
CA PHE A 59 -9.05 12.34 -1.58
C PHE A 59 -8.64 13.29 -2.71
N PHE A 60 -8.59 12.80 -3.95
CA PHE A 60 -8.24 13.65 -5.09
C PHE A 60 -9.32 14.65 -5.44
N LYS A 61 -10.60 14.35 -5.15
CA LYS A 61 -11.67 15.36 -5.19
C LYS A 61 -11.36 16.51 -4.23
N ARG A 62 -11.02 16.22 -2.95
CA ARG A 62 -10.59 17.22 -1.97
C ARG A 62 -9.40 18.06 -2.51
N VAL A 63 -8.37 17.41 -3.03
CA VAL A 63 -7.21 18.10 -3.62
C VAL A 63 -7.65 19.06 -4.73
N ASN A 64 -8.57 18.62 -5.58
CA ASN A 64 -9.10 19.42 -6.67
C ASN A 64 -9.95 20.61 -6.18
N ASP A 65 -10.76 20.42 -5.17
CA ASP A 65 -11.55 21.49 -4.55
C ASP A 65 -10.68 22.57 -3.92
N GLN A 66 -9.48 22.16 -3.42
CA GLN A 66 -8.45 23.04 -2.86
C GLN A 66 -7.53 23.70 -3.91
N GLY A 67 -7.82 23.56 -5.20
CA GLY A 67 -7.07 24.21 -6.26
C GLY A 67 -6.17 23.28 -7.09
N GLY A 68 -6.01 22.03 -6.70
CA GLY A 68 -5.17 21.05 -7.40
C GLY A 68 -3.69 21.18 -7.06
N ILE A 69 -2.82 20.76 -7.97
CA ILE A 69 -1.36 20.76 -7.84
C ILE A 69 -0.76 21.64 -8.93
N ALA A 70 -0.01 22.68 -8.56
CA ALA A 70 0.62 23.61 -9.49
C ALA A 70 -0.37 24.08 -10.59
N GLY A 71 -1.62 24.42 -10.18
CA GLY A 71 -2.69 24.86 -11.09
C GLY A 71 -3.35 23.76 -11.92
N ARG A 72 -2.99 22.48 -11.71
CA ARG A 72 -3.56 21.33 -12.42
C ARG A 72 -4.52 20.55 -11.53
N LYS A 73 -5.63 20.12 -12.10
CA LYS A 73 -6.55 19.17 -11.44
C LYS A 73 -6.02 17.75 -11.61
N ILE A 74 -6.26 16.92 -10.61
CA ILE A 74 -6.00 15.48 -10.69
C ILE A 74 -7.21 14.79 -11.32
N ASN A 75 -7.00 14.13 -12.43
CA ASN A 75 -7.96 13.23 -13.04
C ASN A 75 -7.58 11.79 -12.63
N PHE A 76 -8.17 11.31 -11.56
CA PHE A 76 -7.90 9.97 -11.03
C PHE A 76 -8.90 8.97 -11.61
N ILE A 77 -8.40 8.05 -12.44
CA ILE A 77 -9.17 7.05 -13.15
C ILE A 77 -8.94 5.69 -12.48
N SER A 78 -9.85 5.29 -11.62
CA SER A 78 -9.83 4.01 -10.93
C SER A 78 -10.82 3.04 -11.57
N VAL A 79 -10.37 1.83 -11.90
CA VAL A 79 -11.14 0.84 -12.65
C VAL A 79 -11.12 -0.54 -11.99
N ASP A 80 -12.22 -1.28 -12.11
CA ASP A 80 -12.36 -2.61 -11.54
C ASP A 80 -11.56 -3.66 -12.32
N ASP A 81 -10.71 -4.39 -11.61
CA ASP A 81 -10.04 -5.59 -12.13
C ASP A 81 -10.56 -6.90 -11.50
N GLY A 82 -11.45 -6.81 -10.49
CA GLY A 82 -12.03 -7.96 -9.79
C GLY A 82 -10.99 -8.85 -9.10
N TYR A 83 -9.79 -8.31 -8.81
CA TYR A 83 -8.63 -9.06 -8.32
C TYR A 83 -8.19 -10.17 -9.28
N SER A 84 -8.35 -9.93 -10.58
CA SER A 84 -8.03 -10.89 -11.65
C SER A 84 -6.83 -10.39 -12.45
N PRO A 85 -5.67 -11.10 -12.43
CA PRO A 85 -4.50 -10.70 -13.19
C PRO A 85 -4.74 -10.46 -14.68
N PRO A 86 -5.53 -11.27 -15.41
CA PRO A 86 -5.86 -10.99 -16.80
C PRO A 86 -6.62 -9.67 -17.00
N LYS A 87 -7.60 -9.36 -16.12
CA LYS A 87 -8.33 -8.08 -16.17
C LYS A 87 -7.42 -6.92 -15.79
N ALA A 88 -6.56 -7.09 -14.78
CA ALA A 88 -5.57 -6.07 -14.41
C ALA A 88 -4.67 -5.71 -15.60
N VAL A 89 -4.21 -6.69 -16.39
CA VAL A 89 -3.44 -6.45 -17.62
C VAL A 89 -4.28 -5.68 -18.65
N GLU A 90 -5.52 -6.07 -18.90
CA GLU A 90 -6.42 -5.39 -19.83
C GLU A 90 -6.64 -3.93 -19.43
N GLN A 91 -7.05 -3.69 -18.16
CA GLN A 91 -7.36 -2.36 -17.67
C GLN A 91 -6.10 -1.48 -17.60
N THR A 92 -4.95 -2.02 -17.20
CA THR A 92 -3.69 -1.29 -17.19
C THR A 92 -3.29 -0.84 -18.59
N ARG A 93 -3.42 -1.72 -19.60
CA ARG A 93 -3.15 -1.33 -20.99
C ARG A 93 -4.09 -0.24 -21.47
N ARG A 94 -5.38 -0.34 -21.17
CA ARG A 94 -6.36 0.70 -21.49
C ARG A 94 -5.96 2.03 -20.86
N LEU A 95 -5.63 2.06 -19.56
CA LEU A 95 -5.22 3.27 -18.85
C LEU A 95 -3.94 3.90 -19.43
N VAL A 96 -2.97 3.07 -19.82
CA VAL A 96 -1.69 3.54 -20.38
C VAL A 96 -1.81 3.95 -21.83
N GLU A 97 -2.47 3.15 -22.67
CA GLU A 97 -2.43 3.28 -24.14
C GLU A 97 -3.60 4.11 -24.68
N GLN A 98 -4.76 4.11 -24.03
CA GLN A 98 -5.95 4.84 -24.48
C GLN A 98 -6.20 6.10 -23.65
N GLU A 99 -6.21 5.99 -22.31
CA GLU A 99 -6.39 7.16 -21.44
C GLU A 99 -5.12 8.00 -21.32
N GLY A 100 -3.94 7.40 -21.58
CA GLY A 100 -2.66 8.06 -21.57
C GLY A 100 -2.26 8.58 -20.19
N VAL A 101 -2.43 7.79 -19.13
CA VAL A 101 -2.09 8.22 -17.77
C VAL A 101 -0.61 8.53 -17.59
N ALA A 102 -0.29 9.49 -16.71
CA ALA A 102 1.08 9.86 -16.38
C ALA A 102 1.77 8.71 -15.65
N PHE A 103 1.08 8.09 -14.69
CA PHE A 103 1.56 6.95 -13.93
C PHE A 103 0.39 6.11 -13.39
N MET A 104 0.70 4.88 -12.97
CA MET A 104 -0.20 4.02 -12.23
C MET A 104 0.04 4.20 -10.73
N LEU A 105 -1.02 4.36 -9.96
CA LEU A 105 -0.97 4.59 -8.53
C LEU A 105 -1.71 3.50 -7.77
N ASN A 106 -1.05 2.89 -6.79
CA ASN A 106 -1.68 2.06 -5.77
C ASN A 106 -2.59 0.95 -6.33
N GLY A 107 -2.20 0.34 -7.45
CA GLY A 107 -2.91 -0.83 -7.97
C GLY A 107 -2.98 -1.93 -6.90
N LEU A 108 -4.14 -2.58 -6.76
CA LEU A 108 -4.38 -3.55 -5.70
C LEU A 108 -3.79 -4.92 -6.01
N GLY A 109 -3.12 -5.48 -5.01
CA GLY A 109 -2.85 -6.91 -4.87
C GLY A 109 -1.59 -7.40 -5.57
N THR A 110 -0.98 -8.41 -4.97
CA THR A 110 0.27 -9.00 -5.45
C THR A 110 0.14 -9.64 -6.84
N PRO A 111 -0.86 -10.49 -7.13
CA PRO A 111 -0.94 -11.16 -8.43
C PRO A 111 -1.26 -10.20 -9.57
N SER A 112 -2.18 -9.23 -9.36
CA SER A 112 -2.54 -8.22 -10.36
C SER A 112 -1.34 -7.32 -10.72
N ASN A 113 -0.63 -6.82 -9.73
CA ASN A 113 0.54 -5.96 -9.95
C ASN A 113 1.72 -6.72 -10.55
N THR A 114 1.93 -7.98 -10.17
CA THR A 114 2.96 -8.84 -10.79
C THR A 114 2.72 -9.00 -12.29
N ALA A 115 1.47 -9.19 -12.70
CA ALA A 115 1.11 -9.39 -14.11
C ALA A 115 1.40 -8.17 -14.99
N VAL A 116 1.39 -6.96 -14.43
CA VAL A 116 1.59 -5.71 -15.17
C VAL A 116 2.98 -5.10 -15.00
N GLN A 117 3.76 -5.53 -14.01
CA GLN A 117 5.04 -4.94 -13.63
C GLN A 117 6.02 -4.84 -14.79
N LYS A 118 6.25 -5.96 -15.50
CA LYS A 118 7.19 -6.00 -16.62
C LYS A 118 6.77 -5.07 -17.76
N TYR A 119 5.47 -5.05 -18.09
CA TYR A 119 4.91 -4.16 -19.11
C TYR A 119 5.11 -2.69 -18.76
N LEU A 120 4.77 -2.27 -17.54
CA LEU A 120 4.91 -0.89 -17.08
C LEU A 120 6.38 -0.45 -17.07
N ASN A 121 7.30 -1.32 -16.62
CA ASN A 121 8.73 -1.05 -16.65
C ASN A 121 9.27 -0.89 -18.08
N GLN A 122 8.86 -1.75 -19.00
CA GLN A 122 9.24 -1.65 -20.44
C GLN A 122 8.71 -0.35 -21.06
N LYS A 123 7.50 0.06 -20.72
CA LYS A 123 6.89 1.32 -21.20
C LYS A 123 7.39 2.56 -20.45
N LYS A 124 8.22 2.40 -19.43
CA LYS A 124 8.68 3.48 -18.53
C LYS A 124 7.50 4.28 -17.97
N VAL A 125 6.46 3.57 -17.54
CA VAL A 125 5.31 4.11 -16.81
C VAL A 125 5.53 3.83 -15.35
N PRO A 126 5.64 4.83 -14.47
CA PRO A 126 5.79 4.60 -13.04
C PRO A 126 4.61 3.80 -12.47
N GLN A 127 4.90 2.73 -11.73
CA GLN A 127 3.97 1.93 -10.94
C GLN A 127 4.26 2.25 -9.48
N LEU A 128 3.52 3.22 -8.93
CA LEU A 128 3.87 3.85 -7.67
C LEU A 128 2.99 3.39 -6.52
N PHE A 129 3.63 3.19 -5.38
CA PHE A 129 2.97 2.91 -4.11
C PHE A 129 1.98 1.75 -4.23
N VAL A 130 2.47 0.65 -4.84
CA VAL A 130 1.68 -0.57 -5.06
C VAL A 130 0.98 -1.00 -3.78
N SER A 131 -0.32 -1.29 -3.86
CA SER A 131 -1.13 -1.78 -2.74
C SER A 131 -0.89 -3.27 -2.50
N SER A 132 0.32 -3.57 -2.06
CA SER A 132 0.81 -4.89 -1.70
C SER A 132 2.17 -4.75 -1.01
N GLY A 133 2.38 -5.53 0.04
CA GLY A 133 3.66 -5.63 0.75
C GLY A 133 4.60 -6.70 0.19
N ALA A 134 4.40 -7.24 -1.03
CA ALA A 134 5.31 -8.24 -1.56
C ALA A 134 6.73 -7.66 -1.69
N ASP A 135 7.73 -8.41 -1.19
CA ASP A 135 9.13 -7.99 -1.08
C ASP A 135 9.75 -7.62 -2.44
N LYS A 136 9.24 -8.21 -3.51
CA LYS A 136 9.67 -7.96 -4.89
C LYS A 136 9.52 -6.52 -5.38
N TRP A 137 8.65 -5.69 -4.74
CA TRP A 137 8.51 -4.28 -5.12
C TRP A 137 9.74 -3.45 -4.78
N ALA A 138 10.64 -3.98 -3.96
CA ALA A 138 11.88 -3.34 -3.56
C ALA A 138 13.11 -3.78 -4.40
N ASN A 139 12.91 -4.03 -5.69
CA ASN A 139 13.97 -4.41 -6.62
C ASN A 139 14.24 -3.32 -7.68
N PRO A 140 14.92 -2.20 -7.32
CA PRO A 140 15.21 -1.11 -8.26
C PRO A 140 16.14 -1.50 -9.41
N LYS A 141 16.92 -2.58 -9.27
CA LYS A 141 17.85 -3.04 -10.31
C LYS A 141 17.10 -3.64 -11.50
N GLU A 142 16.09 -4.46 -11.24
CA GLU A 142 15.34 -5.14 -12.27
C GLU A 142 14.09 -4.35 -12.70
N PHE A 143 13.41 -3.73 -11.72
CA PHE A 143 12.16 -3.00 -11.92
C PHE A 143 12.23 -1.58 -11.39
N PRO A 144 13.07 -0.70 -12.00
CA PRO A 144 13.28 0.66 -11.49
C PRO A 144 12.04 1.55 -11.51
N TRP A 145 11.00 1.17 -12.28
CA TRP A 145 9.75 1.94 -12.40
C TRP A 145 8.63 1.45 -11.47
N THR A 146 8.93 0.52 -10.57
CA THR A 146 7.95 -0.03 -9.59
C THR A 146 8.44 0.21 -8.17
N ILE A 147 7.59 0.78 -7.31
CA ILE A 147 7.84 0.94 -5.87
C ILE A 147 6.57 0.65 -5.07
N GLY A 148 6.70 -0.10 -3.97
CA GLY A 148 5.63 -0.32 -2.99
C GLY A 148 5.44 0.86 -2.04
N LEU A 149 4.53 0.71 -1.07
CA LEU A 149 4.35 1.66 0.04
C LEU A 149 4.35 0.95 1.40
N GLN A 150 3.61 -0.15 1.50
CA GLN A 150 3.42 -0.92 2.73
C GLN A 150 4.75 -1.53 3.21
N PRO A 151 4.87 -1.88 4.50
CA PRO A 151 5.92 -2.77 4.96
C PRO A 151 5.96 -4.06 4.12
N SER A 152 7.14 -4.65 3.99
CA SER A 152 7.25 -5.91 3.26
C SER A 152 6.61 -7.04 4.09
N TYR A 153 5.82 -7.91 3.45
CA TYR A 153 5.29 -9.12 4.08
C TYR A 153 6.40 -10.02 4.64
N ARG A 154 7.58 -10.00 4.03
CA ARG A 154 8.74 -10.67 4.56
C ARG A 154 9.21 -10.03 5.88
N THR A 155 9.22 -8.69 5.96
CA THR A 155 9.48 -7.94 7.19
C THR A 155 8.46 -8.29 8.28
N GLU A 156 7.18 -8.30 7.97
CA GLU A 156 6.13 -8.67 8.91
C GLU A 156 6.29 -10.13 9.40
N GLY A 157 6.60 -11.05 8.48
CA GLY A 157 6.94 -12.44 8.82
C GLY A 157 8.14 -12.56 9.78
N GLN A 158 9.16 -11.70 9.60
CA GLN A 158 10.32 -11.61 10.51
C GLN A 158 9.90 -11.09 11.90
N ILE A 159 9.04 -10.08 11.96
CA ILE A 159 8.51 -9.52 13.21
C ILE A 159 7.72 -10.59 13.96
N TYR A 160 6.87 -11.33 13.26
CA TYR A 160 6.11 -12.43 13.86
C TYR A 160 7.00 -13.55 14.38
N ALA A 161 8.04 -13.92 13.63
CA ALA A 161 8.99 -14.92 14.10
C ALA A 161 9.75 -14.48 15.36
N LYS A 162 10.18 -13.21 15.44
CA LYS A 162 10.78 -12.63 16.65
C LYS A 162 9.82 -12.71 17.84
N TYR A 163 8.56 -12.32 17.64
CA TYR A 163 7.53 -12.38 18.67
C TYR A 163 7.24 -13.83 19.14
N ILE A 164 7.15 -14.78 18.20
CA ILE A 164 6.96 -16.20 18.49
C ILE A 164 8.14 -16.72 19.33
N LEU A 165 9.39 -16.47 18.93
CA LEU A 165 10.57 -16.92 19.67
C LEU A 165 10.62 -16.36 21.10
N ALA A 166 10.17 -15.13 21.30
CA ALA A 166 10.15 -14.49 22.61
C ALA A 166 9.06 -15.06 23.54
N ASN A 167 7.91 -15.48 22.99
CA ASN A 167 6.73 -15.87 23.76
C ASN A 167 6.46 -17.38 23.75
N LYS A 168 6.90 -18.09 22.70
CA LYS A 168 6.77 -19.53 22.49
C LYS A 168 8.01 -20.11 21.81
N PRO A 169 9.16 -20.17 22.47
CA PRO A 169 10.47 -20.53 21.86
C PRO A 169 10.51 -21.93 21.24
N ASP A 170 9.62 -22.82 21.68
CA ASP A 170 9.45 -24.18 21.15
C ASP A 170 8.05 -24.39 20.53
N GLY A 171 7.35 -23.30 20.22
CA GLY A 171 6.01 -23.32 19.64
C GLY A 171 5.99 -24.02 18.28
N LYS A 172 4.93 -24.78 18.03
CA LYS A 172 4.64 -25.41 16.75
C LYS A 172 3.79 -24.47 15.90
N ILE A 173 4.33 -24.03 14.78
CA ILE A 173 3.72 -23.03 13.90
C ILE A 173 2.95 -23.73 12.77
N ALA A 174 1.68 -23.39 12.63
CA ALA A 174 0.91 -23.62 11.42
C ALA A 174 0.72 -22.30 10.66
N ILE A 175 0.70 -22.30 9.33
CA ILE A 175 0.43 -21.13 8.52
C ILE A 175 -0.58 -21.41 7.42
N LEU A 176 -1.63 -20.54 7.35
CA LEU A 176 -2.49 -20.39 6.19
C LEU A 176 -1.94 -19.23 5.34
N TYR A 177 -1.75 -19.47 4.05
CA TYR A 177 -1.20 -18.42 3.18
C TYR A 177 -1.82 -18.44 1.77
N GLN A 178 -1.97 -17.23 1.16
CA GLN A 178 -2.36 -17.13 -0.25
C GLN A 178 -1.26 -17.70 -1.14
N ASN A 179 -1.61 -18.48 -2.15
CA ASN A 179 -0.64 -19.19 -3.00
C ASN A 179 0.01 -18.28 -4.05
N ASP A 180 0.62 -17.21 -3.60
CA ASP A 180 1.41 -16.27 -4.42
C ASP A 180 2.55 -15.67 -3.61
N ASP A 181 3.22 -14.61 -4.12
CA ASP A 181 4.33 -13.97 -3.42
C ASP A 181 3.88 -13.33 -2.10
N PHE A 182 2.61 -12.88 -1.96
CA PHE A 182 2.07 -12.39 -0.69
C PHE A 182 2.27 -13.43 0.43
N GLY A 183 1.72 -14.63 0.25
CA GLY A 183 1.83 -15.65 1.28
C GLY A 183 3.23 -16.25 1.41
N LYS A 184 3.97 -16.36 0.30
CA LYS A 184 5.33 -16.93 0.29
C LYS A 184 6.36 -16.04 1.01
N ASP A 185 6.16 -14.73 1.00
CA ASP A 185 7.02 -13.79 1.72
C ASP A 185 6.92 -13.97 3.25
N TYR A 186 5.74 -14.32 3.79
CA TYR A 186 5.63 -14.69 5.21
C TYR A 186 6.44 -15.94 5.54
N LEU A 187 6.40 -16.97 4.69
CA LEU A 187 7.22 -18.16 4.87
C LEU A 187 8.72 -17.82 4.83
N ALA A 188 9.12 -16.95 3.92
CA ALA A 188 10.50 -16.46 3.84
C ALA A 188 10.90 -15.68 5.09
N GLY A 189 10.05 -14.74 5.55
CA GLY A 189 10.28 -13.94 6.76
C GLY A 189 10.39 -14.80 8.03
N LEU A 190 9.52 -15.81 8.17
CA LEU A 190 9.64 -16.80 9.24
C LEU A 190 10.97 -17.55 9.17
N ARG A 191 11.38 -18.00 7.97
CA ARG A 191 12.65 -18.72 7.76
C ARG A 191 13.86 -17.87 8.09
N ASP A 192 13.88 -16.61 7.72
CA ASP A 192 14.98 -15.67 7.98
C ASP A 192 15.35 -15.59 9.46
N VAL A 193 14.34 -15.58 10.33
CA VAL A 193 14.53 -15.40 11.78
C VAL A 193 14.64 -16.73 12.53
N LEU A 194 13.85 -17.72 12.12
CA LEU A 194 13.87 -19.04 12.77
C LEU A 194 15.16 -19.82 12.42
N GLY A 195 15.78 -19.57 11.26
CA GLY A 195 17.00 -20.27 10.83
C GLY A 195 16.86 -21.78 10.91
N ASP A 196 17.81 -22.44 11.58
CA ASP A 196 17.82 -23.92 11.74
C ASP A 196 16.60 -24.47 12.51
N LYS A 197 15.87 -23.62 13.24
CA LYS A 197 14.66 -24.02 13.93
C LYS A 197 13.45 -24.10 13.01
N TYR A 198 13.51 -23.54 11.80
CA TYR A 198 12.35 -23.40 10.90
C TYR A 198 11.67 -24.73 10.64
N ASP A 199 12.37 -25.74 10.18
CA ASP A 199 11.77 -27.03 9.80
C ASP A 199 11.21 -27.81 11.00
N ARG A 200 11.72 -27.54 12.21
CA ARG A 200 11.17 -28.09 13.46
C ARG A 200 9.96 -27.34 13.95
N MET A 201 9.94 -26.00 13.82
CA MET A 201 8.88 -25.16 14.36
C MET A 201 7.70 -25.02 13.40
N VAL A 202 7.95 -24.86 12.09
CA VAL A 202 6.86 -24.75 11.08
C VAL A 202 6.39 -26.15 10.70
N VAL A 203 5.46 -26.67 11.48
CA VAL A 203 4.96 -28.06 11.36
C VAL A 203 3.96 -28.24 10.22
N LYS A 204 3.30 -27.15 9.78
CA LYS A 204 2.32 -27.23 8.70
C LYS A 204 2.15 -25.89 8.01
N ALA A 205 2.32 -25.87 6.69
CA ALA A 205 1.97 -24.77 5.81
C ALA A 205 0.91 -25.24 4.81
N VAL A 206 -0.20 -24.50 4.70
CA VAL A 206 -1.29 -24.83 3.78
C VAL A 206 -1.69 -23.56 3.04
N SER A 207 -1.71 -23.64 1.70
CA SER A 207 -2.14 -22.54 0.86
C SER A 207 -3.63 -22.55 0.56
N TYR A 208 -4.15 -21.42 0.14
CA TYR A 208 -5.44 -21.27 -0.51
C TYR A 208 -5.30 -20.47 -1.80
N GLU A 209 -6.25 -20.67 -2.71
CA GLU A 209 -6.41 -19.83 -3.90
C GLU A 209 -7.48 -18.78 -3.66
N VAL A 210 -7.31 -17.57 -4.24
CA VAL A 210 -8.30 -16.48 -4.08
C VAL A 210 -9.69 -16.88 -4.59
N THR A 211 -9.73 -17.82 -5.52
CA THR A 211 -10.97 -18.37 -6.10
C THR A 211 -11.62 -19.46 -5.26
N ASP A 212 -10.98 -19.91 -4.16
CA ASP A 212 -11.56 -20.91 -3.30
C ASP A 212 -12.87 -20.39 -2.67
N PRO A 213 -13.90 -21.23 -2.56
CA PRO A 213 -15.14 -20.81 -1.93
C PRO A 213 -14.97 -20.62 -0.42
N THR A 214 -14.22 -21.53 0.24
CA THR A 214 -13.96 -21.56 1.69
C THR A 214 -12.55 -22.09 1.97
N ILE A 215 -12.11 -21.91 3.24
CA ILE A 215 -10.84 -22.46 3.75
C ILE A 215 -11.08 -23.51 4.88
N ASP A 216 -12.24 -24.10 4.93
CA ASP A 216 -12.63 -25.02 6.00
C ASP A 216 -11.70 -26.23 6.11
N SER A 217 -11.34 -26.84 4.96
CA SER A 217 -10.43 -27.99 4.91
C SER A 217 -9.02 -27.63 5.33
N GLN A 218 -8.55 -26.44 4.92
CA GLN A 218 -7.25 -25.89 5.31
C GLN A 218 -7.20 -25.71 6.84
N ALA A 219 -8.23 -25.10 7.44
CA ALA A 219 -8.30 -24.87 8.88
C ALA A 219 -8.26 -26.16 9.69
N VAL A 220 -9.05 -27.19 9.28
CA VAL A 220 -9.03 -28.52 9.90
C VAL A 220 -7.67 -29.19 9.78
N THR A 221 -7.04 -29.08 8.61
CA THR A 221 -5.69 -29.62 8.37
C THR A 221 -4.64 -28.94 9.26
N LEU A 222 -4.71 -27.62 9.43
CA LEU A 222 -3.80 -26.85 10.27
C LEU A 222 -4.00 -27.20 11.76
N GLN A 223 -5.25 -27.29 12.23
CA GLN A 223 -5.55 -27.74 13.60
C GLN A 223 -5.00 -29.14 13.86
N GLY A 224 -5.22 -30.07 12.91
CA GLY A 224 -4.78 -31.47 13.01
C GLY A 224 -3.26 -31.65 13.07
N SER A 225 -2.47 -30.61 12.75
CA SER A 225 -1.01 -30.63 12.86
C SER A 225 -0.51 -30.58 14.32
N GLY A 226 -1.38 -30.24 15.27
CA GLY A 226 -1.01 -30.07 16.68
C GLY A 226 -0.24 -28.75 16.92
N ALA A 227 -0.35 -27.77 16.01
CA ALA A 227 0.25 -26.46 16.18
C ALA A 227 -0.43 -25.67 17.31
N ASP A 228 0.36 -24.90 18.06
CA ASP A 228 -0.08 -23.98 19.12
C ASP A 228 0.19 -22.51 18.77
N VAL A 229 0.70 -22.27 17.56
CA VAL A 229 0.85 -20.97 16.91
C VAL A 229 0.22 -21.04 15.52
N LEU A 230 -0.58 -20.04 15.14
CA LEU A 230 -1.16 -19.91 13.82
C LEU A 230 -0.77 -18.56 13.22
N VAL A 231 -0.24 -18.57 12.01
CA VAL A 231 -0.07 -17.37 11.18
C VAL A 231 -1.11 -17.41 10.06
N THR A 232 -1.86 -16.33 9.88
CA THR A 232 -2.86 -16.19 8.80
C THR A 232 -2.47 -15.08 7.86
N ALA A 233 -1.83 -15.42 6.75
CA ALA A 233 -1.49 -14.52 5.64
C ALA A 233 -2.58 -14.61 4.55
N ALA A 234 -3.72 -14.00 4.82
CA ALA A 234 -4.93 -14.14 4.02
C ALA A 234 -5.65 -12.81 3.81
N THR A 235 -6.30 -12.66 2.64
CA THR A 235 -7.16 -11.52 2.32
C THR A 235 -8.43 -11.52 3.18
N PRO A 236 -9.16 -10.39 3.31
CA PRO A 236 -10.24 -10.18 4.30
C PRO A 236 -11.28 -11.31 4.39
N LYS A 237 -11.80 -11.77 3.25
CA LYS A 237 -12.76 -12.88 3.20
C LYS A 237 -12.25 -14.13 3.93
N PHE A 238 -11.02 -14.54 3.63
CA PHE A 238 -10.43 -15.76 4.14
C PHE A 238 -9.90 -15.59 5.57
N ALA A 239 -9.43 -14.38 5.91
CA ALA A 239 -9.08 -14.03 7.28
C ALA A 239 -10.31 -14.14 8.22
N ALA A 240 -11.44 -13.55 7.83
CA ALA A 240 -12.68 -13.66 8.60
C ALA A 240 -13.18 -15.10 8.70
N GLN A 241 -13.06 -15.90 7.62
CA GLN A 241 -13.41 -17.32 7.65
C GLN A 241 -12.50 -18.09 8.62
N MET A 242 -11.18 -17.81 8.62
CA MET A 242 -10.23 -18.49 9.51
C MET A 242 -10.51 -18.18 10.97
N ILE A 243 -10.75 -16.92 11.32
CA ILE A 243 -11.10 -16.50 12.68
C ILE A 243 -12.35 -17.24 13.17
N ARG A 244 -13.41 -17.30 12.35
CA ARG A 244 -14.63 -18.06 12.69
C ARG A 244 -14.33 -19.55 12.88
N LYS A 245 -13.62 -20.13 11.92
CA LYS A 245 -13.41 -21.59 11.89
C LYS A 245 -12.58 -22.09 13.06
N ILE A 246 -11.50 -21.39 13.44
CA ILE A 246 -10.69 -21.81 14.61
C ILE A 246 -11.50 -21.70 15.91
N TYR A 247 -12.36 -20.69 16.02
CA TYR A 247 -13.27 -20.57 17.17
C TYR A 247 -14.27 -21.74 17.24
N ASP A 248 -14.93 -22.05 16.13
CA ASP A 248 -15.90 -23.14 16.03
C ASP A 248 -15.26 -24.52 16.27
N LEU A 249 -13.98 -24.68 15.91
CA LEU A 249 -13.19 -25.88 16.20
C LEU A 249 -12.69 -25.97 17.67
N GLY A 250 -12.90 -24.93 18.48
CA GLY A 250 -12.34 -24.81 19.81
C GLY A 250 -10.82 -24.77 19.85
N TRP A 251 -10.16 -24.45 18.70
CA TRP A 251 -8.71 -24.34 18.62
C TRP A 251 -8.26 -22.96 19.10
N LYS A 252 -7.31 -22.93 20.04
CA LYS A 252 -6.84 -21.70 20.70
C LYS A 252 -5.33 -21.49 20.54
N PRO A 253 -4.81 -21.34 19.33
CA PRO A 253 -3.40 -21.04 19.11
C PRO A 253 -3.07 -19.60 19.49
N LEU A 254 -1.79 -19.27 19.65
CA LEU A 254 -1.31 -17.92 19.50
C LEU A 254 -1.54 -17.52 18.04
N HIS A 255 -2.53 -16.65 17.77
CA HIS A 255 -2.95 -16.33 16.40
C HIS A 255 -2.42 -14.97 15.95
N LEU A 256 -1.63 -14.97 14.87
CA LEU A 256 -1.03 -13.81 14.22
C LEU A 256 -1.70 -13.62 12.84
N LEU A 257 -2.19 -12.43 12.57
CA LEU A 257 -2.93 -12.08 11.35
C LEU A 257 -2.16 -11.03 10.56
N THR A 258 -2.11 -11.16 9.25
CA THR A 258 -1.53 -10.15 8.34
C THR A 258 -2.13 -8.75 8.56
N ASP A 259 -1.29 -7.71 8.47
CA ASP A 259 -1.66 -6.30 8.60
C ASP A 259 -2.74 -5.85 7.60
N VAL A 260 -2.76 -6.43 6.40
CA VAL A 260 -3.73 -6.10 5.35
C VAL A 260 -5.15 -6.64 5.61
N SER A 261 -5.36 -7.39 6.68
CA SER A 261 -6.68 -7.94 7.05
C SER A 261 -7.13 -7.57 8.46
N ILE A 262 -6.68 -6.41 8.97
CA ILE A 262 -7.01 -5.92 10.34
C ILE A 262 -8.29 -5.10 10.42
N SER A 263 -8.92 -4.75 9.30
CA SER A 263 -10.10 -3.87 9.28
C SER A 263 -11.23 -4.41 10.15
N VAL A 264 -11.72 -3.56 11.06
CA VAL A 264 -12.86 -3.91 11.93
C VAL A 264 -14.10 -4.14 11.09
N ALA A 265 -14.42 -3.24 10.17
CA ALA A 265 -15.61 -3.33 9.33
C ALA A 265 -15.61 -4.56 8.42
N SER A 266 -14.50 -4.84 7.73
CA SER A 266 -14.47 -5.85 6.66
C SER A 266 -13.93 -7.23 7.08
N VAL A 267 -13.32 -7.35 8.29
CA VAL A 267 -12.78 -8.61 8.79
C VAL A 267 -13.31 -8.99 10.17
N ILE A 268 -13.13 -8.11 11.16
CA ILE A 268 -13.44 -8.45 12.55
C ILE A 268 -14.96 -8.57 12.77
N THR A 269 -15.74 -7.59 12.29
CA THR A 269 -17.20 -7.62 12.39
C THR A 269 -17.81 -8.83 11.67
N PRO A 270 -17.45 -9.14 10.41
CA PRO A 270 -17.91 -10.37 9.76
C PRO A 270 -17.44 -11.67 10.43
N ALA A 271 -16.28 -11.66 11.11
CA ALA A 271 -15.78 -12.82 11.83
C ALA A 271 -16.53 -13.08 13.14
N GLY A 272 -17.07 -12.03 13.77
CA GLY A 272 -17.56 -12.00 15.14
C GLY A 272 -16.46 -11.45 16.06
N PRO A 273 -16.62 -10.22 16.59
CA PRO A 273 -15.58 -9.56 17.39
C PRO A 273 -15.13 -10.40 18.61
N GLU A 274 -16.07 -11.13 19.22
CA GLU A 274 -15.82 -12.03 20.36
C GLU A 274 -14.94 -13.24 19.97
N ARG A 275 -14.98 -13.65 18.71
CA ARG A 275 -14.20 -14.79 18.19
C ARG A 275 -12.75 -14.40 17.88
N ALA A 276 -12.52 -13.11 17.70
CA ALA A 276 -11.20 -12.55 17.40
C ALA A 276 -10.40 -12.16 18.65
N VAL A 277 -10.97 -12.30 19.88
CA VAL A 277 -10.30 -11.88 21.11
C VAL A 277 -8.94 -12.56 21.27
N GLY A 278 -7.90 -11.75 21.47
CA GLY A 278 -6.51 -12.22 21.58
C GLY A 278 -5.75 -12.30 20.26
N LEU A 279 -6.40 -12.06 19.12
CA LEU A 279 -5.76 -11.98 17.80
C LEU A 279 -4.69 -10.88 17.80
N ILE A 280 -3.52 -11.17 17.26
CA ILE A 280 -2.40 -10.24 17.16
C ILE A 280 -2.14 -9.92 15.70
N ALA A 281 -1.82 -8.67 15.41
CA ALA A 281 -1.38 -8.23 14.09
C ALA A 281 -0.27 -7.18 14.23
N ALA A 282 0.52 -6.99 13.19
CA ALA A 282 1.38 -5.83 13.06
C ALA A 282 0.57 -4.61 12.58
N ALA A 283 1.05 -3.41 12.88
CA ALA A 283 0.47 -2.15 12.45
C ALA A 283 1.56 -1.11 12.22
N TYR A 284 1.39 -0.31 11.18
CA TYR A 284 2.17 0.88 10.91
C TYR A 284 1.29 2.14 10.86
N GLY A 285 -0.02 1.98 10.72
CA GLY A 285 -1.04 3.02 10.72
C GLY A 285 -1.80 3.10 12.04
N LYS A 286 -2.34 4.27 12.34
CA LYS A 286 -3.21 4.51 13.50
C LYS A 286 -4.57 3.86 13.28
N ASP A 287 -5.07 3.13 14.27
CA ASP A 287 -6.43 2.61 14.27
C ASP A 287 -7.43 3.69 14.71
N VAL A 288 -8.54 3.79 13.99
CA VAL A 288 -9.58 4.81 14.24
C VAL A 288 -10.35 4.55 15.54
N SER A 289 -10.41 3.30 15.97
CA SER A 289 -11.13 2.86 17.17
C SER A 289 -10.31 3.02 18.45
N ASP A 290 -8.98 3.25 18.32
CA ASP A 290 -8.12 3.44 19.48
C ASP A 290 -8.31 4.83 20.11
N PRO A 291 -8.78 4.92 21.38
CA PRO A 291 -8.95 6.17 22.09
C PRO A 291 -7.69 7.03 22.19
N ALA A 292 -6.50 6.40 22.13
CA ALA A 292 -5.22 7.11 22.16
C ALA A 292 -5.10 8.13 21.01
N PHE A 293 -5.77 7.86 19.88
CA PHE A 293 -5.76 8.75 18.71
C PHE A 293 -7.03 9.62 18.57
N LYS A 294 -7.88 9.66 19.60
CA LYS A 294 -9.10 10.49 19.56
C LYS A 294 -8.78 11.96 19.33
N ASP A 295 -7.78 12.46 20.02
CA ASP A 295 -7.36 13.87 19.97
C ASP A 295 -6.12 14.13 19.10
N ASP A 296 -5.61 13.10 18.45
CA ASP A 296 -4.49 13.21 17.51
C ASP A 296 -4.84 14.15 16.33
N PRO A 297 -4.00 15.16 16.04
CA PRO A 297 -4.29 16.13 14.98
C PRO A 297 -4.49 15.50 13.60
N GLY A 298 -3.66 14.51 13.25
CA GLY A 298 -3.76 13.81 11.96
C GLY A 298 -5.04 13.01 11.84
N MET A 299 -5.46 12.33 12.91
CA MET A 299 -6.71 11.60 12.92
C MET A 299 -7.95 12.51 12.98
N LYS A 300 -7.83 13.70 13.57
CA LYS A 300 -8.88 14.74 13.47
C LYS A 300 -9.03 15.23 12.02
N GLU A 301 -7.93 15.46 11.32
CA GLU A 301 -7.94 15.85 9.91
C GLU A 301 -8.56 14.75 9.04
N TRP A 302 -8.18 13.50 9.26
CA TRP A 302 -8.78 12.36 8.56
C TRP A 302 -10.29 12.25 8.82
N ARG A 303 -10.75 12.38 10.09
CA ARG A 303 -12.19 12.35 10.41
C ARG A 303 -12.96 13.50 9.77
N ALA A 304 -12.37 14.69 9.70
CA ALA A 304 -12.96 15.82 9.00
C ALA A 304 -13.12 15.55 7.51
N PHE A 305 -12.08 14.95 6.88
CA PHE A 305 -12.12 14.51 5.50
C PHE A 305 -13.22 13.47 5.26
N MET A 306 -13.31 12.44 6.10
CA MET A 306 -14.37 11.42 5.97
C MET A 306 -15.77 12.04 6.08
N LYS A 307 -15.97 12.90 7.05
CA LYS A 307 -17.25 13.58 7.25
C LYS A 307 -17.68 14.43 6.04
N GLU A 308 -16.73 15.11 5.40
CA GLU A 308 -17.02 16.05 4.30
C GLU A 308 -17.14 15.34 2.94
N TYR A 309 -16.24 14.38 2.67
CA TYR A 309 -16.12 13.77 1.34
C TYR A 309 -16.69 12.36 1.25
N MET A 310 -16.90 11.68 2.38
CA MET A 310 -17.38 10.30 2.46
C MET A 310 -18.35 10.09 3.63
N PRO A 311 -19.43 10.88 3.73
CA PRO A 311 -20.32 10.89 4.92
C PRO A 311 -21.04 9.56 5.17
N ASP A 312 -21.22 8.73 4.14
CA ASP A 312 -21.92 7.44 4.23
C ASP A 312 -20.96 6.25 4.42
N ALA A 313 -19.66 6.50 4.46
CA ALA A 313 -18.67 5.43 4.60
C ALA A 313 -18.53 4.95 6.06
N ASP A 314 -18.36 3.64 6.25
CA ASP A 314 -18.03 3.08 7.56
C ASP A 314 -16.61 3.46 7.97
N THR A 315 -16.50 4.39 8.92
CA THR A 315 -15.21 4.89 9.40
C THR A 315 -14.40 3.85 10.18
N THR A 316 -14.96 2.69 10.50
CA THR A 316 -14.22 1.58 11.13
C THR A 316 -13.49 0.70 10.10
N ASP A 317 -13.62 1.01 8.80
CA ASP A 317 -12.83 0.35 7.77
C ASP A 317 -11.43 1.00 7.66
N ALA A 318 -10.42 0.28 8.11
CA ALA A 318 -9.02 0.70 8.08
C ALA A 318 -8.51 1.00 6.65
N ASN A 319 -9.16 0.46 5.62
CA ASN A 319 -8.81 0.72 4.23
C ASN A 319 -8.96 2.21 3.85
N TYR A 320 -9.87 2.96 4.49
CA TYR A 320 -9.98 4.41 4.28
C TYR A 320 -8.83 5.20 4.91
N VAL A 321 -8.28 4.73 6.03
CA VAL A 321 -7.07 5.32 6.64
C VAL A 321 -5.88 5.08 5.72
N TYR A 322 -5.75 3.87 5.18
CA TYR A 322 -4.71 3.53 4.22
C TYR A 322 -4.83 4.36 2.94
N ALA A 323 -6.02 4.47 2.34
CA ALA A 323 -6.26 5.31 1.17
C ALA A 323 -5.86 6.77 1.40
N TYR A 324 -6.18 7.32 2.56
CA TYR A 324 -5.77 8.68 2.94
C TYR A 324 -4.25 8.81 3.03
N SER A 325 -3.57 7.81 3.60
CA SER A 325 -2.10 7.76 3.66
C SER A 325 -1.48 7.76 2.27
N VAL A 326 -2.02 6.93 1.35
CA VAL A 326 -1.60 6.89 -0.07
C VAL A 326 -1.81 8.24 -0.75
N GLY A 327 -2.96 8.87 -0.50
CA GLY A 327 -3.25 10.21 -0.98
C GLY A 327 -2.23 11.25 -0.49
N CYS A 328 -1.92 11.24 0.80
CA CYS A 328 -0.95 12.16 1.41
C CYS A 328 0.46 11.98 0.85
N VAL A 329 0.97 10.76 0.73
CA VAL A 329 2.31 10.52 0.16
C VAL A 329 2.35 10.90 -1.32
N THR A 330 1.28 10.63 -2.08
CA THR A 330 1.17 11.03 -3.49
C THR A 330 1.16 12.55 -3.64
N LEU A 331 0.40 13.25 -2.81
CA LEU A 331 0.35 14.70 -2.78
C LEU A 331 1.73 15.31 -2.47
N GLN A 332 2.45 14.75 -1.50
CA GLN A 332 3.81 15.18 -1.16
C GLN A 332 4.76 14.97 -2.34
N MET A 333 4.75 13.79 -2.95
CA MET A 333 5.55 13.48 -4.13
C MET A 333 5.27 14.45 -5.29
N LEU A 334 4.00 14.71 -5.60
CA LEU A 334 3.61 15.64 -6.68
C LEU A 334 4.01 17.08 -6.37
N LYS A 335 3.94 17.53 -5.11
CA LYS A 335 4.46 18.85 -4.71
C LYS A 335 5.97 18.97 -4.92
N GLN A 336 6.74 17.91 -4.67
CA GLN A 336 8.17 17.87 -4.91
C GLN A 336 8.55 17.91 -6.40
N CYS A 337 7.62 17.56 -7.30
CA CYS A 337 7.86 17.64 -8.74
C CYS A 337 8.04 19.08 -9.24
N GLY A 338 7.57 20.09 -8.51
CA GLY A 338 7.53 21.47 -8.96
C GLY A 338 6.72 21.59 -10.26
N ASP A 339 7.34 22.11 -11.34
CA ASP A 339 6.71 22.24 -12.66
C ASP A 339 7.02 21.06 -13.60
N ASP A 340 7.94 20.18 -13.24
CA ASP A 340 8.33 19.02 -14.04
C ASP A 340 7.56 17.77 -13.61
N PHE A 341 6.46 17.48 -14.29
CA PHE A 341 5.68 16.27 -14.13
C PHE A 341 6.06 15.17 -15.15
N SER A 342 7.27 15.18 -15.66
CA SER A 342 7.76 14.04 -16.47
C SER A 342 7.76 12.77 -15.66
N ARG A 343 7.50 11.61 -16.31
CA ARG A 343 7.52 10.29 -15.65
C ARG A 343 8.84 10.04 -14.91
N ALA A 344 9.95 10.49 -15.47
CA ALA A 344 11.27 10.36 -14.85
C ALA A 344 11.37 11.17 -13.55
N ASN A 345 10.88 12.42 -13.53
CA ASN A 345 10.90 13.24 -12.32
C ASN A 345 9.86 12.75 -11.29
N ILE A 346 8.67 12.31 -11.71
CA ILE A 346 7.69 11.69 -10.82
C ILE A 346 8.33 10.48 -10.09
N LEU A 347 8.98 9.58 -10.82
CA LEU A 347 9.70 8.44 -10.22
C LEU A 347 10.83 8.92 -9.30
N LYS A 348 11.62 9.88 -9.73
CA LYS A 348 12.69 10.46 -8.92
C LYS A 348 12.16 11.00 -7.59
N GLN A 349 11.02 11.68 -7.58
CA GLN A 349 10.43 12.20 -6.34
C GLN A 349 9.84 11.11 -5.48
N ALA A 350 9.21 10.08 -6.07
CA ALA A 350 8.74 8.91 -5.33
C ALA A 350 9.88 8.15 -4.64
N THR A 351 11.08 8.17 -5.23
CA THR A 351 12.30 7.56 -4.67
C THR A 351 13.21 8.56 -3.96
N ASN A 352 12.65 9.66 -3.46
CA ASN A 352 13.38 10.70 -2.70
C ASN A 352 12.52 11.27 -1.57
N LEU A 353 11.82 10.40 -0.87
CA LEU A 353 11.07 10.76 0.34
C LEU A 353 12.01 10.62 1.55
N GLN A 354 12.11 11.66 2.37
CA GLN A 354 13.05 11.70 3.50
C GLN A 354 12.31 12.02 4.79
N ASN A 355 12.33 11.08 5.74
CA ASN A 355 11.70 11.21 7.05
C ASN A 355 10.27 11.73 6.98
N LEU A 356 9.52 11.31 5.96
CA LEU A 356 8.17 11.78 5.73
C LEU A 356 7.23 11.16 6.77
N GLN A 357 6.67 11.99 7.63
CA GLN A 357 5.61 11.62 8.55
C GLN A 357 4.26 11.88 7.90
N LEU A 358 3.40 10.88 7.86
CA LEU A 358 2.01 11.05 7.44
C LEU A 358 1.10 11.19 8.67
N PRO A 359 -0.02 11.92 8.54
CA PRO A 359 -0.96 12.13 9.64
C PRO A 359 -1.48 10.82 10.27
N THR A 360 -1.54 9.77 9.48
CA THR A 360 -2.16 8.48 9.80
C THR A 360 -1.16 7.40 10.19
N LEU A 361 0.15 7.65 10.11
CA LEU A 361 1.17 6.69 10.58
C LEU A 361 1.31 6.74 12.11
N LEU A 362 1.68 5.61 12.69
CA LEU A 362 2.01 5.51 14.11
C LEU A 362 3.19 6.43 14.45
N PRO A 363 3.25 6.98 15.67
CA PRO A 363 4.39 7.76 16.14
C PRO A 363 5.70 6.99 15.99
N GLY A 364 6.72 7.66 15.46
CA GLY A 364 8.05 7.06 15.23
C GLY A 364 8.19 6.29 13.91
N ILE A 365 7.11 6.04 13.19
CA ILE A 365 7.15 5.42 11.85
C ILE A 365 7.18 6.51 10.78
N VAL A 366 8.14 6.43 9.88
CA VAL A 366 8.38 7.40 8.80
C VAL A 366 8.61 6.71 7.47
N ILE A 367 8.31 7.42 6.38
CA ILE A 367 8.60 6.97 5.03
C ILE A 367 9.97 7.47 4.61
N ASN A 368 10.83 6.55 4.19
CA ASN A 368 12.13 6.85 3.62
C ASN A 368 12.34 6.05 2.33
N THR A 369 12.67 6.75 1.25
CA THR A 369 13.02 6.14 -0.04
C THR A 369 14.31 6.72 -0.60
N SER A 370 15.01 5.94 -1.42
CA SER A 370 16.15 6.41 -2.20
C SER A 370 16.22 5.64 -3.52
N PRO A 371 17.05 6.06 -4.50
CA PRO A 371 17.22 5.31 -5.74
C PRO A 371 17.67 3.84 -5.56
N THR A 372 18.16 3.49 -4.39
CA THR A 372 18.60 2.12 -4.03
C THR A 372 17.78 1.48 -2.91
N ASN A 373 16.85 2.22 -2.29
CA ASN A 373 15.96 1.72 -1.24
C ASN A 373 14.50 1.95 -1.63
N TYR A 374 13.82 0.89 -2.04
CA TYR A 374 12.40 0.87 -2.41
C TYR A 374 11.52 0.21 -1.34
N HIS A 375 12.00 0.11 -0.09
CA HIS A 375 11.20 -0.22 1.10
C HIS A 375 10.85 1.08 1.85
N PRO A 376 9.70 1.70 1.56
CA PRO A 376 9.37 3.00 2.13
C PRO A 376 9.15 2.97 3.65
N ILE A 377 8.49 1.92 4.14
CA ILE A 377 8.23 1.67 5.56
C ILE A 377 8.86 0.34 5.95
N ARG A 378 9.63 0.33 7.03
CA ARG A 378 10.36 -0.86 7.52
C ARG A 378 10.05 -1.18 8.97
N GLN A 379 9.18 -0.41 9.58
CA GLN A 379 8.88 -0.44 11.01
C GLN A 379 7.39 -0.71 11.21
N GLU A 380 7.10 -1.54 12.21
CA GLU A 380 5.75 -1.85 12.64
C GLU A 380 5.71 -2.00 14.15
N GLN A 381 4.53 -1.86 14.73
CA GLN A 381 4.26 -2.14 16.14
C GLN A 381 3.19 -3.21 16.23
N LEU A 382 3.27 -4.08 17.24
CA LEU A 382 2.25 -5.09 17.42
C LEU A 382 1.00 -4.49 18.09
N GLN A 383 -0.14 -5.05 17.72
CA GLN A 383 -1.44 -4.75 18.32
C GLN A 383 -2.21 -6.02 18.59
N ARG A 384 -3.13 -5.97 19.58
CA ARG A 384 -3.98 -7.10 19.97
C ARG A 384 -5.43 -6.68 19.99
N TRP A 385 -6.30 -7.53 19.43
CA TRP A 385 -7.73 -7.33 19.53
C TRP A 385 -8.25 -7.73 20.92
N ASN A 386 -8.88 -6.79 21.63
CA ASN A 386 -9.38 -7.01 23.00
C ASN A 386 -10.87 -7.37 23.07
N GLY A 387 -11.54 -7.50 21.92
CA GLY A 387 -12.99 -7.74 21.80
C GLY A 387 -13.79 -6.52 21.37
N THR A 388 -13.23 -5.31 21.48
CA THR A 388 -13.87 -4.04 21.08
C THR A 388 -13.00 -3.17 20.19
N ARG A 389 -11.67 -3.26 20.30
CA ARG A 389 -10.71 -2.47 19.54
C ARG A 389 -9.35 -3.15 19.47
N TRP A 390 -8.54 -2.68 18.57
CA TRP A 390 -7.11 -2.97 18.57
C TRP A 390 -6.40 -2.16 19.65
N GLU A 391 -5.47 -2.78 20.37
CA GLU A 391 -4.62 -2.15 21.38
C GLU A 391 -3.16 -2.39 21.03
N LEU A 392 -2.42 -1.31 20.83
CA LEU A 392 -0.97 -1.37 20.59
C LEU A 392 -0.25 -1.89 21.84
N PHE A 393 0.79 -2.68 21.65
CA PHE A 393 1.67 -3.14 22.73
C PHE A 393 3.10 -3.35 22.23
N GLY A 394 4.04 -3.37 23.18
CA GLY A 394 5.47 -3.45 22.87
C GLY A 394 6.00 -2.22 22.14
N ASP A 395 7.26 -2.28 21.78
CA ASP A 395 7.95 -1.19 21.07
C ASP A 395 7.74 -1.32 19.55
N VAL A 396 8.04 -0.26 18.81
CA VAL A 396 8.16 -0.29 17.35
C VAL A 396 9.34 -1.20 17.00
N ILE A 397 9.09 -2.16 16.11
CA ILE A 397 10.05 -3.19 15.69
C ILE A 397 10.46 -2.90 14.24
N GLU A 398 11.75 -2.88 13.98
CA GLU A 398 12.27 -2.83 12.62
C GLU A 398 12.53 -4.26 12.10
N GLY A 399 12.15 -4.52 10.84
CA GLY A 399 12.51 -5.76 10.16
C GLY A 399 14.03 -5.92 10.07
N ALA A 400 14.51 -7.16 10.00
CA ALA A 400 15.91 -7.40 9.66
C ALA A 400 16.15 -6.80 8.27
N GLY A 401 17.20 -5.99 8.10
CA GLY A 401 17.55 -5.42 6.80
C GLY A 401 17.73 -6.55 5.77
N SER A 402 17.13 -6.36 4.59
CA SER A 402 17.36 -7.24 3.44
C SER A 402 18.72 -6.95 2.82
#